data_5e0e8bd498b48905add14d4ab8255796
#
_entry.id   5e0e8bd498b48905add14d4ab8255796
#
_cell.length_a   1.000
_cell.length_b   1.000
_cell.length_c   1.000
_cell.angle_alpha   90.00
_cell.angle_beta   90.00
_cell.angle_gamma   90.00
#
_symmetry.space_group_name_H-M   'P 1'
#
loop_
_entity.id
_entity.type
_entity.pdbx_description
1 polymer ?
#
loop_
_entity_poly.entity_id
_entity_poly.type
_entity_poly.pdbx_seq_one_letter_code
_entity_poly.pdbx_strand_id
1 'polypeptide(L)'
;VSDAIRRARTGVRNQNRPIGAFLFLGPTGVGKTELSKALADVYFGGEGSIVRLDLNEFVRPDDVARLIADGAHDPGSLTAQVQKRPFSVVLLDEIEKAHPQVLTTLLQLLDEGILRDENNREISFRDTIVIATSNAGADRIREYIERGYQLEQFEQTFINELINANLFRPEFLNRFDEIVLFRPLGKEELLQVVDLILAGV
;
A
#
# COMPACT_ATOMS: atom_id res chain seq x y z
N VAL A 1 9.32 -7.62 -3.98
CA VAL A 1 9.37 -6.82 -2.73
C VAL A 1 10.78 -6.83 -2.13
N SER A 2 11.34 -7.97 -1.70
CA SER A 2 12.66 -8.02 -1.04
C SER A 2 13.78 -7.40 -1.88
N ASP A 3 13.81 -7.65 -3.20
CA ASP A 3 14.83 -7.11 -4.08
C ASP A 3 14.64 -5.61 -4.35
N ALA A 4 13.40 -5.14 -4.44
CA ALA A 4 13.08 -3.71 -4.57
C ALA A 4 13.55 -2.95 -3.32
N ILE A 5 13.31 -3.50 -2.15
CA ILE A 5 13.76 -2.91 -0.89
C ILE A 5 15.29 -2.97 -0.74
N ARG A 6 15.95 -4.04 -1.20
CA ARG A 6 17.42 -4.09 -1.26
C ARG A 6 17.98 -3.01 -2.16
N ARG A 7 17.39 -2.79 -3.35
CA ARG A 7 17.79 -1.70 -4.27
C ARG A 7 17.64 -0.34 -3.60
N ALA A 8 16.58 -0.10 -2.85
CA ALA A 8 16.39 1.12 -2.10
C ALA A 8 17.47 1.36 -1.04
N ARG A 9 18.05 0.28 -0.45
CA ARG A 9 19.17 0.37 0.52
C ARG A 9 20.53 0.64 -0.12
N THR A 10 20.75 0.26 -1.38
CA THR A 10 22.08 0.32 -2.02
C THR A 10 22.45 1.68 -2.63
N GLY A 11 21.72 2.75 -2.31
CA GLY A 11 22.15 4.12 -2.56
C GLY A 11 21.79 4.72 -3.93
N VAL A 12 21.05 4.02 -4.79
CA VAL A 12 20.47 4.57 -6.04
C VAL A 12 19.08 5.17 -5.75
N ARG A 13 18.83 5.57 -4.50
CA ARG A 13 17.55 6.08 -4.02
C ARG A 13 17.38 7.57 -4.38
N ASN A 14 16.24 7.93 -4.90
CA ASN A 14 15.83 9.34 -4.90
C ASN A 14 15.53 9.76 -3.44
N GLN A 15 16.41 10.60 -2.89
CA GLN A 15 16.35 11.04 -1.48
C GLN A 15 15.08 11.81 -1.14
N ASN A 16 14.32 12.23 -2.15
CA ASN A 16 13.07 12.97 -1.99
C ASN A 16 11.81 12.09 -2.00
N ARG A 17 11.95 10.74 -2.01
CA ARG A 17 10.83 9.80 -2.03
C ARG A 17 10.87 8.88 -0.80
N PRO A 18 9.76 8.21 -0.45
CA PRO A 18 9.77 7.12 0.55
C PRO A 18 10.85 6.07 0.27
N ILE A 19 11.24 5.28 1.27
CA ILE A 19 12.21 4.17 1.13
C ILE A 19 11.79 3.22 0.01
N GLY A 20 10.49 2.95 -0.09
CA GLY A 20 9.88 2.17 -1.14
C GLY A 20 8.39 2.43 -1.19
N ALA A 21 7.80 2.31 -2.36
CA ALA A 21 6.38 2.43 -2.61
C ALA A 21 5.88 1.20 -3.37
N PHE A 22 4.96 0.45 -2.79
CA PHE A 22 4.45 -0.82 -3.33
C PHE A 22 2.94 -0.78 -3.47
N LEU A 23 2.44 -1.35 -4.57
CA LEU A 23 1.02 -1.59 -4.78
C LEU A 23 0.75 -3.09 -4.76
N PHE A 24 -0.03 -3.55 -3.78
CA PHE A 24 -0.43 -4.95 -3.61
C PHE A 24 -1.82 -5.16 -4.18
N LEU A 25 -1.92 -5.92 -5.27
CA LEU A 25 -3.17 -6.23 -5.96
C LEU A 25 -3.55 -7.70 -5.76
N GLY A 26 -4.81 -7.95 -5.44
CA GLY A 26 -5.31 -9.32 -5.33
C GLY A 26 -6.55 -9.45 -4.45
N PRO A 27 -7.12 -10.65 -4.37
CA PRO A 27 -8.31 -10.92 -3.57
C PRO A 27 -8.14 -10.57 -2.10
N THR A 28 -9.25 -10.44 -1.39
CA THR A 28 -9.23 -10.31 0.07
C THR A 28 -8.74 -11.62 0.72
N GLY A 29 -8.01 -11.51 1.83
CA GLY A 29 -7.59 -12.67 2.62
C GLY A 29 -6.38 -13.45 2.09
N VAL A 30 -5.67 -12.92 1.10
CA VAL A 30 -4.47 -13.59 0.52
C VAL A 30 -3.14 -13.20 1.20
N GLY A 31 -3.18 -12.43 2.29
CA GLY A 31 -1.98 -12.10 3.07
C GLY A 31 -1.34 -10.74 2.74
N LYS A 32 -2.00 -9.83 2.01
CA LYS A 32 -1.46 -8.48 1.71
C LYS A 32 -1.09 -7.71 2.99
N THR A 33 -1.99 -7.69 3.96
CA THR A 33 -1.79 -7.03 5.25
C THR A 33 -0.73 -7.74 6.09
N GLU A 34 -0.72 -9.07 6.10
CA GLU A 34 0.27 -9.86 6.85
C GLU A 34 1.70 -9.64 6.30
N LEU A 35 1.87 -9.56 4.98
CA LEU A 35 3.16 -9.19 4.39
C LEU A 35 3.60 -7.78 4.82
N SER A 36 2.66 -6.84 4.92
CA SER A 36 2.94 -5.47 5.38
C SER A 36 3.40 -5.45 6.84
N LYS A 37 2.80 -6.28 7.70
CA LYS A 37 3.24 -6.45 9.11
C LYS A 37 4.63 -7.08 9.19
N ALA A 38 4.88 -8.13 8.42
CA ALA A 38 6.20 -8.77 8.37
C ALA A 38 7.28 -7.79 7.89
N LEU A 39 6.97 -6.91 6.94
CA LEU A 39 7.90 -5.85 6.53
C LEU A 39 8.16 -4.84 7.64
N ALA A 40 7.15 -4.45 8.40
CA ALA A 40 7.33 -3.55 9.54
C ALA A 40 8.19 -4.18 10.64
N ASP A 41 8.00 -5.46 10.92
CA ASP A 41 8.81 -6.20 11.89
C ASP A 41 10.28 -6.27 11.48
N VAL A 42 10.54 -6.70 10.24
CA VAL A 42 11.91 -6.86 9.71
C VAL A 42 12.66 -5.54 9.56
N TYR A 43 11.95 -4.46 9.15
CA TYR A 43 12.59 -3.18 8.82
C TYR A 43 12.64 -2.20 9.98
N PHE A 44 11.62 -2.17 10.81
CA PHE A 44 11.41 -1.17 11.84
C PHE A 44 11.27 -1.77 13.25
N GLY A 45 11.47 -3.09 13.38
CA GLY A 45 11.58 -3.77 14.67
C GLY A 45 10.27 -4.01 15.40
N GLY A 46 9.15 -4.08 14.68
CA GLY A 46 7.88 -4.50 15.26
C GLY A 46 6.64 -4.01 14.52
N GLU A 47 5.53 -4.72 14.72
CA GLU A 47 4.22 -4.36 14.16
C GLU A 47 3.69 -3.01 14.67
N GLY A 48 4.19 -2.51 15.80
CA GLY A 48 3.89 -1.16 16.29
C GLY A 48 4.38 -0.04 15.38
N SER A 49 5.24 -0.36 14.41
CA SER A 49 5.75 0.57 13.38
C SER A 49 4.87 0.61 12.12
N ILE A 50 3.59 0.24 12.23
CA ILE A 50 2.62 0.39 11.14
C ILE A 50 1.72 1.61 11.41
N VAL A 51 1.61 2.46 10.39
CA VAL A 51 0.57 3.50 10.27
C VAL A 51 -0.43 2.99 9.24
N ARG A 52 -1.65 2.66 9.69
CA ARG A 52 -2.68 2.08 8.82
C ARG A 52 -3.82 3.07 8.60
N LEU A 53 -4.21 3.25 7.34
CA LEU A 53 -5.42 3.96 6.93
C LEU A 53 -6.29 3.05 6.07
N ASP A 54 -7.58 2.99 6.40
CA ASP A 54 -8.60 2.39 5.56
C ASP A 54 -9.21 3.46 4.65
N LEU A 55 -8.93 3.38 3.35
CA LEU A 55 -9.37 4.39 2.40
C LEU A 55 -10.85 4.29 2.02
N ASN A 56 -11.58 3.28 2.51
CA ASN A 56 -13.04 3.28 2.51
C ASN A 56 -13.65 4.43 3.32
N GLU A 57 -12.90 4.98 4.27
CA GLU A 57 -13.34 6.13 5.08
C GLU A 57 -13.06 7.48 4.42
N PHE A 58 -12.39 7.50 3.26
CA PHE A 58 -11.90 8.69 2.56
C PHE A 58 -12.52 8.82 1.16
N VAL A 59 -13.86 8.76 1.11
CA VAL A 59 -14.65 8.71 -0.14
C VAL A 59 -15.20 10.06 -0.59
N ARG A 60 -15.00 11.12 0.20
CA ARG A 60 -15.47 12.49 -0.09
C ARG A 60 -14.31 13.43 -0.38
N PRO A 61 -14.53 14.51 -1.14
CA PRO A 61 -13.49 15.51 -1.36
C PRO A 61 -12.96 16.12 -0.06
N ASP A 62 -13.84 16.36 0.93
CA ASP A 62 -13.50 16.98 2.21
C ASP A 62 -12.66 16.06 3.13
N ASP A 63 -12.59 14.75 2.83
CA ASP A 63 -11.79 13.80 3.62
C ASP A 63 -10.28 14.04 3.49
N VAL A 64 -9.84 14.84 2.50
CA VAL A 64 -8.44 15.31 2.43
C VAL A 64 -8.06 16.06 3.72
N ALA A 65 -8.96 16.88 4.27
CA ALA A 65 -8.69 17.60 5.52
C ALA A 65 -8.42 16.65 6.69
N ARG A 66 -9.15 15.53 6.76
CA ARG A 66 -8.91 14.48 7.79
C ARG A 66 -7.57 13.76 7.57
N LEU A 67 -7.14 13.59 6.33
CA LEU A 67 -5.88 12.95 6.00
C LEU A 67 -4.67 13.75 6.51
N ILE A 68 -4.76 15.09 6.42
CA ILE A 68 -3.67 16.03 6.73
C ILE A 68 -3.88 16.83 8.02
N ALA A 69 -4.89 16.50 8.82
CA ALA A 69 -5.14 17.16 10.10
C ALA A 69 -3.92 17.06 11.02
N ASP A 70 -3.70 18.06 11.86
CA ASP A 70 -2.64 17.96 12.86
C ASP A 70 -3.07 17.07 14.05
N GLY A 71 -2.09 16.64 14.83
CA GLY A 71 -2.34 15.69 15.93
C GLY A 71 -3.15 16.26 17.10
N ALA A 72 -3.39 17.57 17.14
CA ALA A 72 -4.27 18.19 18.12
C ALA A 72 -5.75 18.07 17.70
N HIS A 73 -6.01 18.13 16.39
CA HIS A 73 -7.36 17.99 15.84
C HIS A 73 -7.72 16.52 15.60
N ASP A 74 -6.84 15.77 14.94
CA ASP A 74 -7.03 14.35 14.66
C ASP A 74 -5.71 13.57 14.84
N PRO A 75 -5.49 12.94 16.00
CA PRO A 75 -4.32 12.10 16.23
C PRO A 75 -4.27 10.86 15.31
N GLY A 76 -5.38 10.51 14.67
CA GLY A 76 -5.51 9.40 13.72
C GLY A 76 -5.21 9.80 12.27
N SER A 77 -5.02 11.08 11.96
CA SER A 77 -4.66 11.53 10.61
C SER A 77 -3.33 10.91 10.15
N LEU A 78 -3.13 10.79 8.83
CA LEU A 78 -1.90 10.25 8.27
C LEU A 78 -0.68 11.08 8.69
N THR A 79 -0.77 12.40 8.58
CA THR A 79 0.30 13.33 8.94
C THR A 79 0.66 13.23 10.42
N ALA A 80 -0.32 13.21 11.31
CA ALA A 80 -0.10 13.10 12.76
C ALA A 80 0.53 11.76 13.16
N GLN A 81 0.09 10.67 12.56
CA GLN A 81 0.63 9.34 12.85
C GLN A 81 2.08 9.21 12.39
N VAL A 82 2.41 9.67 11.17
CA VAL A 82 3.78 9.60 10.65
C VAL A 82 4.70 10.57 11.37
N GLN A 83 4.23 11.73 11.78
CA GLN A 83 5.00 12.64 12.63
C GLN A 83 5.44 11.98 13.95
N LYS A 84 4.58 11.15 14.53
CA LYS A 84 4.91 10.37 15.74
C LYS A 84 5.79 9.15 15.46
N ARG A 85 5.70 8.58 14.28
CA ARG A 85 6.40 7.35 13.86
C ARG A 85 7.03 7.53 12.49
N PRO A 86 8.11 8.33 12.38
CA PRO A 86 8.73 8.64 11.08
C PRO A 86 9.35 7.40 10.41
N PHE A 87 9.75 6.40 11.19
CA PHE A 87 10.26 5.12 10.71
C PHE A 87 9.15 4.07 10.79
N SER A 88 8.33 3.97 9.74
CA SER A 88 7.15 3.11 9.74
C SER A 88 6.80 2.58 8.35
N VAL A 89 5.99 1.53 8.34
CA VAL A 89 5.23 1.12 7.17
C VAL A 89 3.92 1.88 7.16
N VAL A 90 3.67 2.66 6.13
CA VAL A 90 2.39 3.33 5.87
C VAL A 90 1.57 2.40 4.99
N LEU A 91 0.52 1.81 5.58
CA LEU A 91 -0.40 0.90 4.90
C LEU A 91 -1.69 1.63 4.54
N LEU A 92 -1.92 1.78 3.25
CA LEU A 92 -3.10 2.42 2.65
C LEU A 92 -4.02 1.32 2.10
N ASP A 93 -4.98 0.87 2.91
CA ASP A 93 -5.89 -0.20 2.53
C ASP A 93 -7.00 0.28 1.60
N GLU A 94 -7.32 -0.54 0.58
CA GLU A 94 -8.42 -0.34 -0.38
C GLU A 94 -8.35 0.98 -1.15
N ILE A 95 -7.16 1.25 -1.73
CA ILE A 95 -6.84 2.51 -2.42
C ILE A 95 -7.85 2.86 -3.53
N GLU A 96 -8.49 1.87 -4.16
CA GLU A 96 -9.48 2.07 -5.21
C GLU A 96 -10.79 2.72 -4.72
N LYS A 97 -11.01 2.76 -3.41
CA LYS A 97 -12.20 3.37 -2.79
C LYS A 97 -12.04 4.87 -2.52
N ALA A 98 -10.79 5.34 -2.49
CA ALA A 98 -10.49 6.72 -2.15
C ALA A 98 -11.05 7.71 -3.17
N HIS A 99 -11.50 8.87 -2.67
CA HIS A 99 -11.88 9.99 -3.54
C HIS A 99 -10.68 10.45 -4.39
N PRO A 100 -10.88 10.88 -5.66
CA PRO A 100 -9.80 11.34 -6.53
C PRO A 100 -8.90 12.43 -5.93
N GLN A 101 -9.43 13.34 -5.12
CA GLN A 101 -8.62 14.36 -4.43
C GLN A 101 -7.70 13.76 -3.35
N VAL A 102 -8.18 12.74 -2.63
CA VAL A 102 -7.35 11.98 -1.69
C VAL A 102 -6.21 11.28 -2.44
N LEU A 103 -6.52 10.62 -3.57
CA LEU A 103 -5.49 10.01 -4.42
C LEU A 103 -4.46 11.03 -4.92
N THR A 104 -4.88 12.24 -5.29
CA THR A 104 -3.96 13.31 -5.71
C THR A 104 -3.01 13.70 -4.58
N THR A 105 -3.50 13.80 -3.34
CA THR A 105 -2.67 14.08 -2.16
C THR A 105 -1.67 12.95 -1.90
N LEU A 106 -2.11 11.70 -2.04
CA LEU A 106 -1.23 10.53 -1.91
C LEU A 106 -0.17 10.45 -3.03
N LEU A 107 -0.51 10.89 -4.26
CA LEU A 107 0.48 11.02 -5.33
C LEU A 107 1.60 12.00 -4.96
N GLN A 108 1.28 13.13 -4.36
CA GLN A 108 2.28 14.08 -3.89
C GLN A 108 3.22 13.43 -2.86
N LEU A 109 2.66 12.67 -1.91
CA LEU A 109 3.46 11.91 -0.95
C LEU A 109 4.44 10.94 -1.64
N LEU A 110 3.97 10.21 -2.65
CA LEU A 110 4.79 9.25 -3.39
C LEU A 110 5.90 9.91 -4.22
N ASP A 111 5.66 11.12 -4.72
CA ASP A 111 6.60 11.87 -5.56
C ASP A 111 7.64 12.66 -4.76
N GLU A 112 7.18 13.39 -3.73
CA GLU A 112 7.97 14.36 -2.98
C GLU A 112 8.44 13.82 -1.63
N GLY A 113 7.86 12.69 -1.17
CA GLY A 113 8.14 12.11 0.15
C GLY A 113 7.74 13.02 1.30
N ILE A 114 6.86 13.98 1.06
CA ILE A 114 6.33 14.91 2.06
C ILE A 114 4.83 15.13 1.86
N LEU A 115 4.13 15.46 2.94
CA LEU A 115 2.83 16.11 2.92
C LEU A 115 2.89 17.36 3.79
N ARG A 116 2.06 18.35 3.48
CA ARG A 116 1.83 19.50 4.36
C ARG A 116 0.58 19.25 5.17
N ASP A 117 0.70 19.42 6.48
CA ASP A 117 -0.46 19.36 7.37
C ASP A 117 -1.33 20.64 7.22
N GLU A 118 -2.47 20.68 7.92
CA GLU A 118 -3.40 21.81 7.92
C GLU A 118 -2.77 23.15 8.37
N ASN A 119 -1.66 23.10 9.11
CA ASN A 119 -0.89 24.26 9.55
C ASN A 119 0.28 24.59 8.61
N ASN A 120 0.31 23.98 7.40
CA ASN A 120 1.36 24.15 6.40
C ASN A 120 2.75 23.68 6.85
N ARG A 121 2.84 22.78 7.87
CA ARG A 121 4.09 22.16 8.30
C ARG A 121 4.40 20.97 7.40
N GLU A 122 5.65 20.83 6.99
CA GLU A 122 6.12 19.69 6.21
C GLU A 122 6.28 18.45 7.10
N ILE A 123 5.57 17.38 6.77
CA ILE A 123 5.67 16.08 7.40
C ILE A 123 6.41 15.15 6.42
N SER A 124 7.57 14.65 6.85
CA SER A 124 8.42 13.79 6.03
C SER A 124 7.96 12.33 6.08
N PHE A 125 7.84 11.73 4.88
CA PHE A 125 7.58 10.30 4.66
C PHE A 125 8.82 9.59 4.06
N ARG A 126 9.96 10.28 4.01
CA ARG A 126 11.17 9.79 3.34
C ARG A 126 11.78 8.57 4.02
N ASP A 127 11.50 8.39 5.30
CA ASP A 127 11.97 7.25 6.08
C ASP A 127 10.89 6.17 6.28
N THR A 128 9.80 6.23 5.49
CA THR A 128 8.72 5.25 5.50
C THR A 128 8.81 4.30 4.30
N ILE A 129 8.19 3.13 4.44
CA ILE A 129 7.80 2.26 3.32
C ILE A 129 6.30 2.44 3.13
N VAL A 130 5.88 2.83 1.93
CA VAL A 130 4.46 3.00 1.61
C VAL A 130 3.94 1.76 0.90
N ILE A 131 2.88 1.18 1.41
CA ILE A 131 2.19 0.04 0.81
C ILE A 131 0.73 0.42 0.60
N ALA A 132 0.29 0.44 -0.64
CA ALA A 132 -1.12 0.53 -0.98
C ALA A 132 -1.66 -0.87 -1.28
N THR A 133 -2.85 -1.21 -0.79
CA THR A 133 -3.53 -2.46 -1.15
C THR A 133 -4.77 -2.18 -1.98
N SER A 134 -5.13 -3.11 -2.85
CA SER A 134 -6.35 -3.04 -3.62
C SER A 134 -6.89 -4.42 -3.94
N ASN A 135 -8.22 -4.51 -4.00
CA ASN A 135 -8.96 -5.67 -4.47
C ASN A 135 -9.43 -5.49 -5.93
N ALA A 136 -9.07 -4.39 -6.57
CA ALA A 136 -9.44 -4.11 -7.95
C ALA A 136 -8.95 -5.23 -8.88
N GLY A 137 -9.84 -5.72 -9.74
CA GLY A 137 -9.53 -6.79 -10.67
C GLY A 137 -9.32 -8.18 -10.05
N ALA A 138 -9.68 -8.41 -8.78
CA ALA A 138 -9.51 -9.69 -8.11
C ALA A 138 -10.16 -10.87 -8.85
N ASP A 139 -11.34 -10.66 -9.47
CA ASP A 139 -12.02 -11.68 -10.25
C ASP A 139 -11.25 -12.03 -11.54
N ARG A 140 -10.59 -11.05 -12.15
CA ARG A 140 -9.74 -11.27 -13.34
C ARG A 140 -8.50 -12.10 -12.98
N ILE A 141 -7.86 -11.80 -11.85
CA ILE A 141 -6.74 -12.62 -11.36
C ILE A 141 -7.20 -14.07 -11.17
N ARG A 142 -8.39 -14.27 -10.56
CA ARG A 142 -8.96 -15.61 -10.38
C ARG A 142 -9.19 -16.32 -11.70
N GLU A 143 -9.80 -15.66 -12.69
CA GLU A 143 -10.02 -16.23 -14.02
C GLU A 143 -8.72 -16.67 -14.70
N TYR A 144 -7.64 -15.86 -14.63
CA TYR A 144 -6.35 -16.23 -15.20
C TYR A 144 -5.77 -17.48 -14.53
N ILE A 145 -5.82 -17.53 -13.18
CA ILE A 145 -5.32 -18.68 -12.41
C ILE A 145 -6.14 -19.95 -12.71
N GLU A 146 -7.48 -19.85 -12.77
CA GLU A 146 -8.37 -20.97 -13.11
C GLU A 146 -8.13 -21.51 -14.55
N ARG A 147 -7.69 -20.66 -15.46
CA ARG A 147 -7.25 -21.03 -16.80
C ARG A 147 -5.84 -21.62 -16.86
N GLY A 148 -5.15 -21.71 -15.71
CA GLY A 148 -3.82 -22.30 -15.57
C GLY A 148 -2.64 -21.36 -15.87
N TYR A 149 -2.88 -20.06 -16.01
CA TYR A 149 -1.80 -19.08 -16.19
C TYR A 149 -1.06 -18.84 -14.86
N GLN A 150 0.26 -18.69 -14.96
CA GLN A 150 1.09 -18.18 -13.85
C GLN A 150 1.05 -16.65 -13.81
N LEU A 151 1.28 -16.05 -12.64
CA LEU A 151 1.20 -14.60 -12.45
C LEU A 151 2.06 -13.82 -13.45
N GLU A 152 3.29 -14.26 -13.69
CA GLU A 152 4.25 -13.62 -14.58
C GLU A 152 3.78 -13.60 -16.05
N GLN A 153 2.88 -14.51 -16.43
CA GLN A 153 2.37 -14.63 -17.80
C GLN A 153 1.30 -13.58 -18.12
N PHE A 154 0.58 -13.09 -17.12
CA PHE A 154 -0.53 -12.15 -17.33
C PHE A 154 -0.39 -10.81 -16.60
N GLU A 155 0.61 -10.62 -15.77
CA GLU A 155 0.81 -9.41 -14.97
C GLU A 155 0.66 -8.13 -15.80
N GLN A 156 1.40 -8.00 -16.88
CA GLN A 156 1.35 -6.80 -17.73
C GLN A 156 -0.01 -6.62 -18.43
N THR A 157 -0.62 -7.70 -18.87
CA THR A 157 -1.95 -7.69 -19.48
C THR A 157 -2.99 -7.23 -18.46
N PHE A 158 -2.91 -7.76 -17.24
CA PHE A 158 -3.81 -7.42 -16.14
C PHE A 158 -3.69 -5.94 -15.76
N ILE A 159 -2.48 -5.39 -15.64
CA ILE A 159 -2.26 -3.97 -15.37
C ILE A 159 -2.91 -3.11 -16.48
N ASN A 160 -2.75 -3.48 -17.74
CA ASN A 160 -3.38 -2.78 -18.86
C ASN A 160 -4.92 -2.87 -18.80
N GLU A 161 -5.48 -4.01 -18.37
CA GLU A 161 -6.92 -4.15 -18.15
C GLU A 161 -7.44 -3.21 -17.05
N LEU A 162 -6.70 -3.04 -15.94
CA LEU A 162 -7.06 -2.10 -14.87
C LEU A 162 -7.08 -0.64 -15.37
N ILE A 163 -6.14 -0.27 -16.22
CA ILE A 163 -6.07 1.06 -16.84
C ILE A 163 -7.25 1.25 -17.80
N ASN A 164 -7.51 0.29 -18.69
CA ASN A 164 -8.59 0.36 -19.67
C ASN A 164 -9.98 0.39 -19.01
N ALA A 165 -10.13 -0.26 -17.87
CA ALA A 165 -11.34 -0.23 -17.04
C ALA A 165 -11.49 1.08 -16.22
N ASN A 166 -10.55 2.03 -16.34
CA ASN A 166 -10.47 3.26 -15.54
C ASN A 166 -10.45 3.04 -14.02
N LEU A 167 -9.98 1.86 -13.57
CA LEU A 167 -9.82 1.57 -12.14
C LEU A 167 -8.61 2.29 -11.55
N PHE A 168 -7.55 2.41 -12.35
CA PHE A 168 -6.37 3.19 -12.00
C PHE A 168 -5.88 4.01 -13.20
N ARG A 169 -5.39 5.20 -12.92
CA ARG A 169 -4.73 6.04 -13.92
C ARG A 169 -3.27 5.60 -14.08
N PRO A 170 -2.71 5.60 -15.31
CA PRO A 170 -1.31 5.23 -15.53
C PRO A 170 -0.33 6.03 -14.68
N GLU A 171 -0.56 7.34 -14.51
CA GLU A 171 0.28 8.19 -13.70
C GLU A 171 0.31 7.80 -12.22
N PHE A 172 -0.77 7.20 -11.70
CA PHE A 172 -0.81 6.67 -10.35
C PHE A 172 0.03 5.39 -10.22
N LEU A 173 -0.17 4.44 -11.13
CA LEU A 173 0.56 3.17 -11.12
C LEU A 173 2.07 3.36 -11.28
N ASN A 174 2.49 4.33 -12.07
CA ASN A 174 3.90 4.65 -12.31
C ASN A 174 4.63 5.27 -11.10
N ARG A 175 3.92 5.60 -10.02
CA ARG A 175 4.54 6.13 -8.79
C ARG A 175 5.02 5.04 -7.86
N PHE A 176 4.53 3.83 -8.04
CA PHE A 176 4.99 2.68 -7.27
C PHE A 176 6.29 2.11 -7.86
N ASP A 177 7.20 1.72 -6.99
CA ASP A 177 8.46 1.08 -7.37
C ASP A 177 8.21 -0.35 -7.88
N GLU A 178 7.16 -0.98 -7.36
CA GLU A 178 6.75 -2.33 -7.76
C GLU A 178 5.24 -2.54 -7.52
N ILE A 179 4.60 -3.21 -8.47
CA ILE A 179 3.23 -3.71 -8.35
C ILE A 179 3.32 -5.21 -8.11
N VAL A 180 2.73 -5.68 -7.01
CA VAL A 180 2.82 -7.09 -6.58
C VAL A 180 1.45 -7.72 -6.69
N LEU A 181 1.32 -8.74 -7.54
CA LEU A 181 0.10 -9.50 -7.67
C LEU A 181 0.06 -10.63 -6.65
N PHE A 182 -1.07 -10.74 -5.95
CA PHE A 182 -1.37 -11.82 -5.02
C PHE A 182 -2.40 -12.76 -5.66
N ARG A 183 -2.07 -14.04 -5.72
CA ARG A 183 -3.01 -15.06 -6.17
C ARG A 183 -3.96 -15.50 -5.05
N PRO A 184 -5.14 -16.01 -5.38
CA PRO A 184 -5.97 -16.73 -4.41
C PRO A 184 -5.16 -17.86 -3.76
N LEU A 185 -5.36 -18.07 -2.46
CA LEU A 185 -4.72 -19.19 -1.76
C LEU A 185 -5.35 -20.51 -2.23
N GLY A 186 -4.50 -21.49 -2.56
CA GLY A 186 -4.92 -22.84 -2.85
C GLY A 186 -5.37 -23.57 -1.58
N LYS A 187 -6.03 -24.73 -1.75
CA LYS A 187 -6.54 -25.51 -0.62
C LYS A 187 -5.44 -25.91 0.39
N GLU A 188 -4.27 -26.26 -0.11
CA GLU A 188 -3.13 -26.65 0.75
C GLU A 188 -2.59 -25.44 1.54
N GLU A 189 -2.50 -24.28 0.92
CA GLU A 189 -2.07 -23.02 1.56
C GLU A 189 -3.09 -22.56 2.60
N LEU A 190 -4.40 -22.72 2.33
CA LEU A 190 -5.45 -22.43 3.31
C LEU A 190 -5.35 -23.35 4.55
N LEU A 191 -5.04 -24.62 4.37
CA LEU A 191 -4.82 -25.54 5.50
C LEU A 191 -3.62 -25.11 6.35
N GLN A 192 -2.51 -24.71 5.72
CA GLN A 192 -1.36 -24.17 6.44
C GLN A 192 -1.69 -22.91 7.23
N VAL A 193 -2.51 -22.01 6.66
CA VAL A 193 -2.98 -20.82 7.38
C VAL A 193 -3.83 -21.20 8.59
N VAL A 194 -4.73 -22.19 8.45
CA VAL A 194 -5.54 -22.70 9.57
C VAL A 194 -4.63 -23.28 10.67
N ASP A 195 -3.64 -24.08 10.31
CA ASP A 195 -2.70 -24.65 11.26
C ASP A 195 -1.92 -23.57 12.01
N LEU A 196 -1.48 -22.50 11.32
CA LEU A 196 -0.81 -21.37 11.95
C LEU A 196 -1.72 -20.61 12.93
N ILE A 197 -2.99 -20.42 12.57
CA ILE A 197 -3.99 -19.77 13.44
C ILE A 197 -4.20 -20.63 14.70
N LEU A 198 -4.33 -21.94 14.54
CA LEU A 198 -4.54 -22.85 15.66
C LEU A 198 -3.30 -22.98 16.56
N ALA A 199 -2.10 -22.86 16.00
CA ALA A 199 -0.85 -22.88 16.76
C ALA A 199 -0.58 -21.58 17.53
N GLY A 200 -1.22 -20.47 17.16
CA GLY A 200 -1.12 -19.16 17.83
C GLY A 200 -2.14 -18.98 18.94
N VAL A 201 -3.00 -19.96 19.19
CA VAL A 201 -3.94 -20.05 20.31
C VAL A 201 -3.34 -20.93 21.38
#